data_232c40baa3f64ab1cf47826e1faecf4e
#
_entry.id   232c40baa3f64ab1cf47826e1faecf4e
#
_cell.length_a   1.000
_cell.length_b   1.000
_cell.length_c   1.000
_cell.angle_alpha   90.00
_cell.angle_beta   90.00
_cell.angle_gamma   90.00
#
_symmetry.space_group_name_H-M   'P 1'
#
loop_
_entity.id
_entity.type
_entity.pdbx_description
1 polymer ?
#
loop_
_entity_poly.entity_id
_entity_poly.type
_entity_poly.pdbx_seq_one_letter_code
_entity_poly.pdbx_strand_id
1 'polypeptide(L)'
;MRFRHYDSLRLFDVVARHLSFTQAAEELHLTKGAVSYQITRLEEALGFSLFIRKHKGILLTPKGKQLWHTSQAAFHDLENLITQLREDDTSRITVGMSTYFASRWLSPRLMNFMAEHPNISLRLQPMIDLSDFHTENIDMAIRWGKGHWPGMHVELLRQAPVRPATGTKTAAGLAGQPPHEWVNTLTLLHDRENSPAWQEWHQRADEPYHAKQGGLVIQDPNVRVQAMIDGQGVGLYDDLISAELNSGQLEWLSDISMPEYGYFLVYPANALNNPALRAFRDWIIEAAEMPG
;
A
#
# COMPACT_ATOMS: atom_id res chain seq x y z
N MET A 1 -26.25 11.38 -23.35
CA MET A 1 -25.25 11.61 -24.42
C MET A 1 -24.14 10.59 -24.25
N ARG A 2 -23.77 9.77 -25.24
CA ARG A 2 -22.73 8.72 -25.07
C ARG A 2 -21.36 9.38 -25.29
N PHE A 3 -20.46 9.25 -24.33
CA PHE A 3 -19.08 9.75 -24.40
C PHE A 3 -18.36 9.12 -25.61
N ARG A 4 -17.59 9.91 -26.39
CA ARG A 4 -16.95 9.46 -27.65
C ARG A 4 -15.44 9.69 -27.70
N HIS A 5 -14.82 10.22 -26.63
CA HIS A 5 -13.41 10.63 -26.61
C HIS A 5 -12.53 9.66 -25.82
N TYR A 6 -12.73 8.33 -26.01
CA TYR A 6 -11.97 7.31 -25.30
C TYR A 6 -10.47 7.36 -25.59
N ASP A 7 -10.07 7.67 -26.84
CA ASP A 7 -8.66 7.80 -27.21
C ASP A 7 -7.98 8.96 -26.46
N SER A 8 -8.72 10.04 -26.21
CA SER A 8 -8.22 11.18 -25.45
C SER A 8 -8.02 10.88 -23.96
N LEU A 9 -8.66 9.83 -23.39
CA LEU A 9 -8.42 9.41 -22.01
C LEU A 9 -7.02 8.79 -21.84
N ARG A 10 -6.49 8.11 -22.87
CA ARG A 10 -5.13 7.57 -22.83
C ARG A 10 -4.09 8.70 -22.85
N LEU A 11 -4.31 9.71 -23.67
CA LEU A 11 -3.47 10.91 -23.68
C LEU A 11 -3.58 11.68 -22.34
N PHE A 12 -4.78 11.78 -21.78
CA PHE A 12 -4.98 12.37 -20.45
C PHE A 12 -4.20 11.61 -19.36
N ASP A 13 -4.17 10.28 -19.38
CA ASP A 13 -3.41 9.46 -18.45
C ASP A 13 -1.92 9.82 -18.46
N VAL A 14 -1.33 9.91 -19.65
CA VAL A 14 0.09 10.28 -19.80
C VAL A 14 0.35 11.68 -19.25
N VAL A 15 -0.51 12.67 -19.56
CA VAL A 15 -0.36 14.04 -19.05
C VAL A 15 -0.52 14.09 -17.53
N ALA A 16 -1.44 13.30 -16.98
CA ALA A 16 -1.69 13.24 -15.55
C ALA A 16 -0.52 12.62 -14.77
N ARG A 17 0.13 11.61 -15.33
CA ARG A 17 1.30 10.96 -14.76
C ARG A 17 2.52 11.88 -14.71
N HIS A 18 2.79 12.61 -15.78
CA HIS A 18 3.92 13.54 -15.85
C HIS A 18 3.66 14.90 -15.18
N LEU A 19 2.41 15.30 -15.01
CA LEU A 19 2.01 16.67 -14.63
C LEU A 19 2.72 17.75 -15.47
N SER A 20 3.02 17.39 -16.72
CA SER A 20 3.78 18.21 -17.68
C SER A 20 3.36 17.93 -19.12
N PHE A 21 2.82 18.92 -19.80
CA PHE A 21 2.49 18.80 -21.23
C PHE A 21 3.72 18.56 -22.13
N THR A 22 4.89 19.03 -21.71
CA THR A 22 6.12 18.85 -22.50
C THR A 22 6.62 17.41 -22.39
N GLN A 23 6.72 16.86 -21.19
CA GLN A 23 7.13 15.47 -20.97
C GLN A 23 6.14 14.48 -21.57
N ALA A 24 4.84 14.74 -21.42
CA ALA A 24 3.80 13.92 -22.05
C ALA A 24 3.91 13.96 -23.60
N ALA A 25 4.23 15.11 -24.18
CA ALA A 25 4.42 15.24 -25.62
C ALA A 25 5.63 14.43 -26.11
N GLU A 26 6.73 14.44 -25.36
CA GLU A 26 7.92 13.63 -25.64
C GLU A 26 7.62 12.14 -25.64
N GLU A 27 6.93 11.66 -24.60
CA GLU A 27 6.55 10.24 -24.50
C GLU A 27 5.59 9.80 -25.62
N LEU A 28 4.64 10.67 -25.99
CA LEU A 28 3.65 10.39 -27.01
C LEU A 28 4.16 10.64 -28.45
N HIS A 29 5.39 11.12 -28.60
CA HIS A 29 5.94 11.55 -29.90
C HIS A 29 5.06 12.60 -30.61
N LEU A 30 4.48 13.52 -29.82
CA LEU A 30 3.61 14.60 -30.29
C LEU A 30 4.24 15.97 -29.99
N THR A 31 3.66 17.04 -30.57
CA THR A 31 4.01 18.40 -30.15
C THR A 31 3.24 18.78 -28.88
N LYS A 32 3.86 19.61 -28.01
CA LYS A 32 3.20 20.18 -26.83
C LYS A 32 1.86 20.85 -27.18
N GLY A 33 1.79 21.54 -28.34
CA GLY A 33 0.56 22.18 -28.82
C GLY A 33 -0.55 21.16 -29.11
N ALA A 34 -0.20 20.02 -29.75
CA ALA A 34 -1.13 18.96 -30.05
C ALA A 34 -1.69 18.32 -28.77
N VAL A 35 -0.82 18.03 -27.79
CA VAL A 35 -1.24 17.48 -26.49
C VAL A 35 -2.16 18.45 -25.75
N SER A 36 -1.78 19.75 -25.67
CA SER A 36 -2.61 20.75 -25.01
C SER A 36 -3.97 20.93 -25.70
N TYR A 37 -4.02 20.88 -27.03
CA TYR A 37 -5.24 20.98 -27.80
C TYR A 37 -6.17 19.77 -27.52
N GLN A 38 -5.63 18.55 -27.53
CA GLN A 38 -6.40 17.34 -27.24
C GLN A 38 -6.98 17.34 -25.82
N ILE A 39 -6.23 17.78 -24.83
CA ILE A 39 -6.72 17.92 -23.46
C ILE A 39 -7.84 18.97 -23.39
N THR A 40 -7.70 20.11 -24.04
CA THR A 40 -8.74 21.14 -24.08
C THR A 40 -10.03 20.57 -24.70
N ARG A 41 -9.94 19.84 -25.81
CA ARG A 41 -11.08 19.17 -26.44
C ARG A 41 -11.74 18.13 -25.53
N LEU A 42 -10.93 17.39 -24.75
CA LEU A 42 -11.46 16.44 -23.78
C LEU A 42 -12.21 17.17 -22.65
N GLU A 43 -11.65 18.24 -22.10
CA GLU A 43 -12.29 19.06 -21.05
C GLU A 43 -13.62 19.69 -21.56
N GLU A 44 -13.65 20.20 -22.79
CA GLU A 44 -14.87 20.69 -23.43
C GLU A 44 -15.95 19.60 -23.56
N ALA A 45 -15.56 18.40 -23.99
CA ALA A 45 -16.47 17.27 -24.13
C ALA A 45 -17.01 16.76 -22.78
N LEU A 46 -16.20 16.84 -21.72
CA LEU A 46 -16.56 16.47 -20.35
C LEU A 46 -17.38 17.56 -19.64
N GLY A 47 -17.27 18.82 -20.06
CA GLY A 47 -17.91 19.95 -19.41
C GLY A 47 -17.26 20.39 -18.08
N PHE A 48 -16.04 19.94 -17.82
CA PHE A 48 -15.25 20.33 -16.64
C PHE A 48 -13.74 20.22 -16.90
N SER A 49 -12.96 21.03 -16.18
CA SER A 49 -11.49 21.00 -16.30
C SER A 49 -10.88 19.82 -15.54
N LEU A 50 -9.89 19.20 -16.15
CA LEU A 50 -9.08 18.10 -15.59
C LEU A 50 -7.82 18.63 -14.90
N PHE A 51 -7.28 19.78 -15.40
CA PHE A 51 -6.05 20.36 -14.89
C PHE A 51 -6.23 21.81 -14.43
N ILE A 52 -5.43 22.19 -13.43
CA ILE A 52 -5.23 23.57 -12.99
C ILE A 52 -3.85 23.99 -13.51
N ARG A 53 -3.80 25.03 -14.35
CA ARG A 53 -2.53 25.61 -14.83
C ARG A 53 -1.92 26.49 -13.75
N LYS A 54 -0.66 26.25 -13.39
CA LYS A 54 0.13 27.09 -12.47
C LYS A 54 1.32 27.70 -13.19
N HIS A 55 1.97 28.69 -12.54
CA HIS A 55 3.16 29.34 -13.08
C HIS A 55 4.32 28.37 -13.35
N LYS A 56 4.40 27.27 -12.58
CA LYS A 56 5.35 26.16 -12.79
C LYS A 56 4.57 24.83 -12.86
N GLY A 57 4.18 24.41 -14.09
CA GLY A 57 3.53 23.12 -14.32
C GLY A 57 2.00 23.12 -14.22
N ILE A 58 1.43 21.94 -14.11
CA ILE A 58 -0.01 21.69 -14.00
C ILE A 58 -0.30 20.79 -12.81
N LEU A 59 -1.52 20.88 -12.26
CA LEU A 59 -2.02 19.99 -11.22
C LEU A 59 -3.37 19.45 -11.65
N LEU A 60 -3.72 18.25 -11.20
CA LEU A 60 -5.05 17.69 -11.38
C LEU A 60 -6.09 18.42 -10.52
N THR A 61 -7.27 18.67 -11.09
CA THR A 61 -8.45 19.06 -10.32
C THR A 61 -8.97 17.86 -9.51
N PRO A 62 -9.85 18.04 -8.49
CA PRO A 62 -10.49 16.91 -7.81
C PRO A 62 -11.22 15.96 -8.77
N LYS A 63 -11.93 16.50 -9.78
CA LYS A 63 -12.58 15.70 -10.84
C LYS A 63 -11.56 15.01 -11.74
N GLY A 64 -10.45 15.69 -12.06
CA GLY A 64 -9.33 15.12 -12.80
C GLY A 64 -8.70 13.94 -12.07
N LYS A 65 -8.45 14.05 -10.76
CA LYS A 65 -7.94 12.93 -9.94
C LYS A 65 -8.89 11.74 -9.96
N GLN A 66 -10.18 11.96 -9.76
CA GLN A 66 -11.16 10.90 -9.76
C GLN A 66 -11.24 10.20 -11.13
N LEU A 67 -11.29 10.97 -12.23
CA LEU A 67 -11.29 10.39 -13.58
C LEU A 67 -10.00 9.63 -13.87
N TRP A 68 -8.84 10.17 -13.47
CA TRP A 68 -7.54 9.53 -13.66
C TRP A 68 -7.48 8.16 -12.98
N HIS A 69 -7.82 8.07 -11.69
CA HIS A 69 -7.85 6.79 -10.97
C HIS A 69 -8.79 5.76 -11.64
N THR A 70 -9.98 6.19 -12.05
CA THR A 70 -10.94 5.28 -12.70
C THR A 70 -10.46 4.83 -14.09
N SER A 71 -9.90 5.75 -14.90
CA SER A 71 -9.41 5.39 -16.22
C SER A 71 -8.17 4.49 -16.18
N GLN A 72 -7.25 4.73 -15.23
CA GLN A 72 -6.10 3.84 -15.01
C GLN A 72 -6.53 2.41 -14.69
N ALA A 73 -7.49 2.24 -13.77
CA ALA A 73 -8.02 0.91 -13.44
C ALA A 73 -8.59 0.21 -14.69
N ALA A 74 -9.40 0.93 -15.48
CA ALA A 74 -10.00 0.37 -16.69
C ALA A 74 -8.96 0.02 -17.77
N PHE A 75 -7.94 0.84 -17.96
CA PHE A 75 -6.84 0.53 -18.91
C PHE A 75 -6.00 -0.65 -18.44
N HIS A 76 -5.70 -0.73 -17.16
CA HIS A 76 -5.01 -1.87 -16.57
C HIS A 76 -5.77 -3.18 -16.79
N ASP A 77 -7.07 -3.20 -16.51
CA ASP A 77 -7.91 -4.38 -16.73
C ASP A 77 -7.90 -4.82 -18.20
N LEU A 78 -7.95 -3.86 -19.13
CA LEU A 78 -7.88 -4.14 -20.56
C LEU A 78 -6.50 -4.68 -20.98
N GLU A 79 -5.42 -4.08 -20.50
CA GLU A 79 -4.06 -4.50 -20.81
C GLU A 79 -3.76 -5.91 -20.26
N ASN A 80 -4.22 -6.21 -19.05
CA ASN A 80 -4.12 -7.54 -18.44
C ASN A 80 -4.90 -8.56 -19.27
N LEU A 81 -6.14 -8.24 -19.64
CA LEU A 81 -6.94 -9.14 -20.49
C LEU A 81 -6.29 -9.38 -21.86
N ILE A 82 -5.77 -8.33 -22.50
CA ILE A 82 -5.07 -8.45 -23.79
C ILE A 82 -3.81 -9.30 -23.63
N THR A 83 -3.06 -9.15 -22.55
CA THR A 83 -1.88 -9.95 -22.23
C THR A 83 -2.28 -11.41 -22.00
N GLN A 84 -3.31 -11.67 -21.21
CA GLN A 84 -3.87 -13.01 -21.00
C GLN A 84 -4.35 -13.68 -22.31
N LEU A 85 -4.93 -12.90 -23.22
CA LEU A 85 -5.41 -13.42 -24.51
C LEU A 85 -4.28 -13.63 -25.54
N ARG A 86 -3.15 -12.95 -25.38
CA ARG A 86 -1.98 -13.08 -26.27
C ARG A 86 -1.00 -14.15 -25.82
N GLU A 87 -0.83 -14.25 -24.51
CA GLU A 87 -0.05 -15.30 -23.88
C GLU A 87 -1.08 -16.32 -23.40
N ASP A 88 -0.94 -17.60 -23.78
CA ASP A 88 -1.67 -18.70 -23.12
C ASP A 88 -1.23 -18.84 -21.64
N ASP A 89 -0.59 -17.81 -21.08
CA ASP A 89 0.06 -17.80 -19.76
C ASP A 89 -0.85 -17.14 -18.71
N THR A 90 -2.01 -17.78 -18.46
CA THR A 90 -2.85 -17.50 -17.28
C THR A 90 -2.15 -17.91 -15.96
N SER A 91 -0.90 -18.35 -16.04
CA SER A 91 -0.12 -18.87 -14.92
C SER A 91 0.70 -17.80 -14.19
N ARG A 92 0.86 -16.60 -14.74
CA ARG A 92 1.64 -15.54 -14.11
C ARG A 92 0.75 -14.63 -13.24
N ILE A 93 1.19 -14.42 -11.98
CA ILE A 93 0.53 -13.49 -11.05
C ILE A 93 1.55 -12.60 -10.35
N THR A 94 1.16 -11.37 -10.08
CA THR A 94 1.95 -10.40 -9.32
C THR A 94 1.20 -10.02 -8.05
N VAL A 95 1.79 -10.31 -6.88
CA VAL A 95 1.21 -10.01 -5.58
C VAL A 95 2.01 -8.92 -4.87
N GLY A 96 1.35 -7.79 -4.61
CA GLY A 96 1.93 -6.65 -3.91
C GLY A 96 1.82 -6.79 -2.39
N MET A 97 2.88 -6.45 -1.65
CA MET A 97 2.86 -6.45 -0.19
C MET A 97 4.04 -5.69 0.41
N SER A 98 3.99 -5.40 1.72
CA SER A 98 5.17 -4.88 2.41
C SER A 98 6.27 -5.93 2.49
N THR A 99 7.53 -5.49 2.45
CA THR A 99 8.71 -6.35 2.65
C THR A 99 8.68 -7.04 4.02
N TYR A 100 8.08 -6.40 5.01
CA TYR A 100 7.88 -6.91 6.36
C TYR A 100 6.98 -8.16 6.39
N PHE A 101 5.79 -8.11 5.77
CA PHE A 101 4.91 -9.26 5.67
C PHE A 101 5.53 -10.36 4.80
N ALA A 102 6.12 -9.98 3.67
CA ALA A 102 6.77 -10.93 2.76
C ALA A 102 7.86 -11.75 3.46
N SER A 103 8.75 -11.09 4.21
CA SER A 103 9.87 -11.77 4.84
C SER A 103 9.50 -12.61 6.07
N ARG A 104 8.52 -12.13 6.86
CA ARG A 104 8.24 -12.72 8.18
C ARG A 104 7.12 -13.76 8.14
N TRP A 105 6.09 -13.51 7.33
CA TRP A 105 4.93 -14.39 7.28
C TRP A 105 4.86 -15.25 6.03
N LEU A 106 5.06 -14.65 4.84
CA LEU A 106 4.88 -15.35 3.57
C LEU A 106 6.07 -16.26 3.24
N SER A 107 7.30 -15.75 3.32
CA SER A 107 8.51 -16.45 2.90
C SER A 107 8.66 -17.86 3.51
N PRO A 108 8.41 -18.09 4.82
CA PRO A 108 8.50 -19.43 5.39
C PRO A 108 7.49 -20.45 4.82
N ARG A 109 6.40 -19.96 4.22
CA ARG A 109 5.28 -20.76 3.68
C ARG A 109 5.32 -20.92 2.17
N LEU A 110 6.07 -20.06 1.48
CA LEU A 110 6.02 -19.90 0.03
C LEU A 110 6.40 -21.18 -0.74
N MET A 111 7.33 -21.97 -0.20
CA MET A 111 7.75 -23.22 -0.85
C MET A 111 6.62 -24.25 -0.95
N ASN A 112 5.66 -24.25 -0.02
CA ASN A 112 4.50 -25.11 -0.08
C ASN A 112 3.62 -24.72 -1.28
N PHE A 113 3.34 -23.43 -1.46
CA PHE A 113 2.61 -22.94 -2.63
C PHE A 113 3.29 -23.32 -3.93
N MET A 114 4.60 -23.13 -4.04
CA MET A 114 5.36 -23.45 -5.26
C MET A 114 5.38 -24.96 -5.56
N ALA A 115 5.34 -25.80 -4.53
CA ALA A 115 5.27 -27.25 -4.69
C ALA A 115 3.88 -27.72 -5.14
N GLU A 116 2.82 -27.12 -4.61
CA GLU A 116 1.43 -27.43 -4.97
C GLU A 116 1.04 -26.89 -6.36
N HIS A 117 1.63 -25.75 -6.75
CA HIS A 117 1.32 -25.05 -7.99
C HIS A 117 2.56 -24.78 -8.85
N PRO A 118 3.27 -25.81 -9.33
CA PRO A 118 4.54 -25.67 -10.05
C PRO A 118 4.42 -24.91 -11.38
N ASN A 119 3.21 -24.81 -11.92
CA ASN A 119 2.95 -24.10 -13.17
C ASN A 119 2.60 -22.61 -12.96
N ILE A 120 2.50 -22.13 -11.70
CA ILE A 120 2.21 -20.73 -11.45
C ILE A 120 3.51 -19.94 -11.30
N SER A 121 3.66 -18.91 -12.12
CA SER A 121 4.77 -17.95 -12.02
C SER A 121 4.37 -16.81 -11.07
N LEU A 122 4.83 -16.87 -9.82
CA LEU A 122 4.53 -15.88 -8.78
C LEU A 122 5.62 -14.81 -8.73
N ARG A 123 5.21 -13.54 -8.90
CA ARG A 123 6.04 -12.36 -8.65
C ARG A 123 5.59 -11.67 -7.37
N LEU A 124 6.50 -11.44 -6.43
CA LEU A 124 6.27 -10.64 -5.24
C LEU A 124 6.78 -9.22 -5.48
N GLN A 125 5.92 -8.23 -5.32
CA GLN A 125 6.23 -6.83 -5.55
C GLN A 125 6.18 -6.06 -4.22
N PRO A 126 7.30 -5.44 -3.78
CA PRO A 126 7.27 -4.52 -2.64
C PRO A 126 6.30 -3.37 -2.88
N MET A 127 5.47 -3.07 -1.88
CA MET A 127 4.41 -2.10 -2.00
C MET A 127 4.29 -1.27 -0.73
N ILE A 128 4.29 0.04 -0.84
CA ILE A 128 4.15 0.99 0.28
C ILE A 128 2.77 1.63 0.25
N ASP A 129 2.27 2.03 -0.93
CA ASP A 129 1.01 2.75 -1.09
C ASP A 129 0.06 2.04 -2.08
N LEU A 130 -1.25 2.39 -2.02
CA LEU A 130 -2.27 1.85 -2.91
C LEU A 130 -2.13 2.37 -4.35
N SER A 131 -1.51 3.55 -4.52
CA SER A 131 -1.21 4.11 -5.85
C SER A 131 -0.34 3.17 -6.70
N ASP A 132 0.45 2.32 -6.05
CA ASP A 132 1.35 1.36 -6.71
C ASP A 132 0.57 0.22 -7.41
N PHE A 133 -0.70 -0.03 -6.99
CA PHE A 133 -1.54 -1.08 -7.53
C PHE A 133 -1.74 -0.95 -9.05
N HIS A 134 -1.98 0.27 -9.53
CA HIS A 134 -2.25 0.54 -10.94
C HIS A 134 -0.99 0.82 -11.78
N THR A 135 0.09 1.24 -11.14
CA THR A 135 1.34 1.58 -11.84
C THR A 135 2.27 0.38 -12.02
N GLU A 136 2.13 -0.67 -11.19
CA GLU A 136 3.07 -1.79 -11.13
C GLU A 136 2.48 -3.14 -11.58
N ASN A 137 1.34 -3.16 -12.24
CA ASN A 137 0.66 -4.38 -12.72
C ASN A 137 0.50 -5.42 -11.61
N ILE A 138 -0.07 -5.00 -10.47
CA ILE A 138 -0.34 -5.85 -9.33
C ILE A 138 -1.74 -6.45 -9.45
N ASP A 139 -1.84 -7.79 -9.45
CA ASP A 139 -3.12 -8.51 -9.55
C ASP A 139 -3.86 -8.58 -8.21
N MET A 140 -3.11 -8.70 -7.10
CA MET A 140 -3.61 -8.74 -5.73
C MET A 140 -2.60 -8.09 -4.80
N ALA A 141 -3.07 -7.43 -3.75
CA ALA A 141 -2.21 -6.92 -2.69
C ALA A 141 -2.56 -7.50 -1.33
N ILE A 142 -1.55 -7.71 -0.49
CA ILE A 142 -1.71 -7.99 0.93
C ILE A 142 -1.39 -6.72 1.69
N ARG A 143 -2.41 -6.16 2.35
CA ARG A 143 -2.33 -4.85 2.99
C ARG A 143 -2.67 -4.94 4.47
N TRP A 144 -1.89 -4.23 5.26
CA TRP A 144 -2.19 -4.01 6.66
C TRP A 144 -3.06 -2.75 6.83
N GLY A 145 -4.08 -2.83 7.66
CA GLY A 145 -5.00 -1.72 7.92
C GLY A 145 -6.30 -2.16 8.58
N LYS A 146 -7.36 -1.35 8.42
CA LYS A 146 -8.70 -1.56 9.02
C LYS A 146 -9.71 -2.17 8.04
N GLY A 147 -9.27 -2.68 6.89
CA GLY A 147 -10.15 -3.35 5.94
C GLY A 147 -10.99 -2.41 5.06
N HIS A 148 -10.55 -1.20 4.81
CA HIS A 148 -11.30 -0.27 3.97
C HIS A 148 -10.45 0.29 2.82
N TRP A 149 -10.70 -0.20 1.60
CA TRP A 149 -10.10 0.27 0.35
C TRP A 149 -11.20 0.44 -0.71
N PRO A 150 -11.64 1.69 -0.98
CA PRO A 150 -12.73 1.96 -1.90
C PRO A 150 -12.49 1.40 -3.31
N GLY A 151 -13.51 0.76 -3.88
CA GLY A 151 -13.44 0.22 -5.25
C GLY A 151 -12.75 -1.13 -5.39
N MET A 152 -12.31 -1.75 -4.29
CA MET A 152 -11.64 -3.04 -4.29
C MET A 152 -12.44 -4.09 -3.52
N HIS A 153 -12.26 -5.36 -3.87
CA HIS A 153 -12.62 -6.48 -3.00
C HIS A 153 -11.62 -6.54 -1.84
N VAL A 154 -12.14 -6.79 -0.64
CA VAL A 154 -11.34 -6.83 0.59
C VAL A 154 -11.73 -8.06 1.39
N GLU A 155 -10.78 -8.94 1.65
CA GLU A 155 -10.97 -10.12 2.50
C GLU A 155 -9.97 -10.09 3.65
N LEU A 156 -10.43 -10.34 4.88
CA LEU A 156 -9.53 -10.46 6.02
C LEU A 156 -8.68 -11.73 5.87
N LEU A 157 -7.36 -11.57 5.84
CA LEU A 157 -6.42 -12.69 5.84
C LEU A 157 -6.09 -13.12 7.27
N ARG A 158 -5.72 -12.18 8.13
CA ARG A 158 -5.47 -12.44 9.54
C ARG A 158 -5.58 -11.16 10.37
N GLN A 159 -6.02 -11.29 11.61
CA GLN A 159 -5.91 -10.22 12.59
C GLN A 159 -4.45 -9.95 12.92
N ALA A 160 -4.10 -8.68 13.06
CA ALA A 160 -2.75 -8.23 13.37
C ALA A 160 -2.82 -7.00 14.28
N PRO A 161 -3.29 -7.17 15.54
CA PRO A 161 -3.38 -6.10 16.49
C PRO A 161 -1.98 -5.54 16.77
N VAL A 162 -1.85 -4.22 16.79
CA VAL A 162 -0.56 -3.56 17.03
C VAL A 162 -0.53 -2.92 18.40
N ARG A 163 0.66 -2.92 19.00
CA ARG A 163 0.97 -2.29 20.28
C ARG A 163 2.39 -1.73 20.28
N PRO A 164 2.73 -0.83 21.20
CA PRO A 164 4.06 -0.23 21.27
C PRO A 164 5.16 -1.24 21.59
N ALA A 165 6.23 -1.18 20.80
CA ALA A 165 7.46 -1.95 21.03
C ALA A 165 8.69 -1.04 20.89
N THR A 166 9.77 -1.38 21.59
CA THR A 166 11.06 -0.70 21.50
C THR A 166 12.22 -1.66 21.74
N GLY A 167 13.45 -1.21 21.54
CA GLY A 167 14.65 -1.99 21.88
C GLY A 167 14.76 -2.23 23.39
N THR A 168 15.18 -3.43 23.80
CA THR A 168 15.28 -3.85 25.20
C THR A 168 16.11 -2.89 26.07
N LYS A 169 17.19 -2.30 25.51
CA LYS A 169 17.99 -1.30 26.24
C LYS A 169 17.19 -0.05 26.56
N THR A 170 16.35 0.41 25.63
CA THR A 170 15.45 1.56 25.82
C THR A 170 14.38 1.22 26.83
N ALA A 171 13.74 0.04 26.70
CA ALA A 171 12.72 -0.45 27.64
C ALA A 171 13.26 -0.54 29.09
N ALA A 172 14.47 -1.06 29.28
CA ALA A 172 15.10 -1.14 30.60
C ALA A 172 15.28 0.23 31.27
N GLY A 173 15.53 1.29 30.50
CA GLY A 173 15.57 2.68 30.99
C GLY A 173 14.23 3.25 31.42
N LEU A 174 13.12 2.59 31.04
CA LEU A 174 11.75 3.00 31.34
C LEU A 174 11.07 2.13 32.41
N ALA A 175 11.80 1.19 33.00
CA ALA A 175 11.26 0.23 33.95
C ALA A 175 10.49 0.92 35.07
N GLY A 176 9.21 0.58 35.22
CA GLY A 176 8.31 1.16 36.22
C GLY A 176 7.67 2.51 35.84
N GLN A 177 8.01 3.08 34.69
CA GLN A 177 7.34 4.30 34.22
C GLN A 177 5.97 3.94 33.56
N PRO A 178 4.89 4.68 33.92
CA PRO A 178 3.59 4.48 33.27
C PRO A 178 3.61 5.04 31.83
N PRO A 179 2.66 4.61 30.97
CA PRO A 179 2.60 5.01 29.56
C PRO A 179 2.70 6.52 29.31
N HIS A 180 2.05 7.34 30.14
CA HIS A 180 2.05 8.80 29.98
C HIS A 180 3.43 9.46 30.15
N GLU A 181 4.36 8.80 30.78
CA GLU A 181 5.72 9.33 30.96
C GLU A 181 6.59 9.04 29.73
N TRP A 182 6.59 7.80 29.23
CA TRP A 182 7.48 7.44 28.13
C TRP A 182 6.95 7.88 26.74
N VAL A 183 5.64 7.95 26.48
CA VAL A 183 5.09 8.46 25.22
C VAL A 183 5.51 9.90 24.92
N ASN A 184 5.77 10.70 25.97
CA ASN A 184 6.22 12.07 25.82
C ASN A 184 7.74 12.22 25.75
N THR A 185 8.50 11.21 26.13
CA THR A 185 9.97 11.25 26.18
C THR A 185 10.60 10.56 24.98
N LEU A 186 10.05 9.44 24.51
CA LEU A 186 10.56 8.69 23.38
C LEU A 186 10.18 9.33 22.03
N THR A 187 11.00 9.05 21.04
CA THR A 187 10.68 9.36 19.64
C THR A 187 9.65 8.36 19.12
N LEU A 188 8.49 8.82 18.68
CA LEU A 188 7.49 7.98 18.03
C LEU A 188 7.89 7.77 16.56
N LEU A 189 8.07 6.52 16.16
CA LEU A 189 8.40 6.17 14.79
C LEU A 189 7.12 6.09 13.95
N HIS A 190 7.09 6.82 12.84
CA HIS A 190 5.94 6.89 11.94
C HIS A 190 6.21 6.16 10.63
N ASP A 191 5.17 5.59 10.04
CA ASP A 191 5.21 4.98 8.70
C ASP A 191 5.11 6.02 7.58
N ARG A 192 4.41 7.13 7.84
CA ARG A 192 4.21 8.25 6.92
C ARG A 192 3.90 9.53 7.70
N GLU A 193 4.02 10.65 7.02
CA GLU A 193 3.55 11.94 7.54
C GLU A 193 2.04 11.86 7.83
N ASN A 194 1.63 12.42 8.96
CA ASN A 194 0.22 12.46 9.40
C ASN A 194 -0.44 11.07 9.56
N SER A 195 0.33 10.03 9.87
CA SER A 195 -0.22 8.73 10.22
C SER A 195 -1.12 8.83 11.47
N PRO A 196 -2.37 8.36 11.44
CA PRO A 196 -3.27 8.43 12.58
C PRO A 196 -2.97 7.38 13.65
N ALA A 197 -2.13 6.39 13.38
CA ALA A 197 -1.95 5.20 14.22
C ALA A 197 -1.54 5.55 15.67
N TRP A 198 -0.59 6.47 15.86
CA TRP A 198 -0.19 6.90 17.19
C TRP A 198 -1.29 7.70 17.92
N GLN A 199 -2.01 8.57 17.21
CA GLN A 199 -3.14 9.31 17.79
C GLN A 199 -4.25 8.33 18.24
N GLU A 200 -4.56 7.34 17.44
CA GLU A 200 -5.55 6.30 17.75
C GLU A 200 -5.12 5.45 18.95
N TRP A 201 -3.83 5.08 19.03
CA TRP A 201 -3.32 4.33 20.16
C TRP A 201 -3.40 5.16 21.45
N HIS A 202 -2.99 6.44 21.44
CA HIS A 202 -3.10 7.34 22.60
C HIS A 202 -4.54 7.49 23.07
N GLN A 203 -5.47 7.65 22.13
CA GLN A 203 -6.90 7.72 22.46
C GLN A 203 -7.38 6.43 23.16
N ARG A 204 -6.91 5.27 22.72
CA ARG A 204 -7.27 4.00 23.34
C ARG A 204 -6.62 3.81 24.71
N ALA A 205 -5.42 4.31 24.87
CA ALA A 205 -4.68 4.27 26.13
C ALA A 205 -5.18 5.29 27.16
N ASP A 206 -6.14 6.14 26.79
CA ASP A 206 -6.59 7.29 27.58
C ASP A 206 -5.44 8.28 27.93
N GLU A 207 -4.52 8.43 26.97
CA GLU A 207 -3.33 9.26 27.10
C GLU A 207 -3.38 10.47 26.14
N PRO A 208 -2.97 11.67 26.57
CA PRO A 208 -2.96 12.83 25.70
C PRO A 208 -1.92 12.64 24.57
N TYR A 209 -2.34 12.87 23.33
CA TYR A 209 -1.44 12.86 22.18
C TYR A 209 -0.94 14.26 21.86
N HIS A 210 0.38 14.44 21.95
CA HIS A 210 1.05 15.67 21.54
C HIS A 210 1.94 15.36 20.32
N ALA A 211 1.47 15.75 19.14
CA ALA A 211 2.27 15.65 17.93
C ALA A 211 3.57 16.47 18.11
N LYS A 212 4.71 15.80 18.20
CA LYS A 212 6.01 16.48 18.21
C LYS A 212 6.33 16.98 16.81
N GLN A 213 6.76 18.24 16.68
CA GLN A 213 7.37 18.71 15.45
C GLN A 213 8.70 17.96 15.23
N GLY A 214 8.89 17.35 14.06
CA GLY A 214 10.11 16.63 13.72
C GLY A 214 10.15 15.16 14.12
N GLY A 215 9.02 14.46 14.11
CA GLY A 215 8.98 12.99 14.27
C GLY A 215 9.79 12.28 13.17
N LEU A 216 10.36 11.11 13.50
CA LEU A 216 11.09 10.28 12.55
C LEU A 216 10.12 9.45 11.73
N VAL A 217 10.08 9.71 10.41
CA VAL A 217 9.27 8.96 9.45
C VAL A 217 10.16 7.96 8.72
N ILE A 218 9.84 6.68 8.85
CA ILE A 218 10.53 5.59 8.15
C ILE A 218 9.45 4.74 7.47
N GLN A 219 9.37 4.80 6.15
CA GLN A 219 8.31 4.13 5.39
C GLN A 219 8.44 2.60 5.43
N ASP A 220 9.67 2.08 5.27
CA ASP A 220 9.90 0.63 5.32
C ASP A 220 9.78 0.10 6.76
N PRO A 221 8.86 -0.85 7.01
CA PRO A 221 8.62 -1.37 8.35
C PRO A 221 9.78 -2.23 8.91
N ASN A 222 10.60 -2.88 8.06
CA ASN A 222 11.79 -3.60 8.54
C ASN A 222 12.88 -2.62 9.02
N VAL A 223 13.04 -1.49 8.31
CA VAL A 223 13.97 -0.43 8.76
C VAL A 223 13.49 0.18 10.07
N ARG A 224 12.16 0.34 10.26
CA ARG A 224 11.64 0.78 11.57
C ARG A 224 11.88 -0.23 12.69
N VAL A 225 11.78 -1.54 12.42
CA VAL A 225 12.16 -2.57 13.39
C VAL A 225 13.62 -2.41 13.80
N GLN A 226 14.51 -2.25 12.83
CA GLN A 226 15.93 -2.03 13.11
C GLN A 226 16.15 -0.74 13.92
N ALA A 227 15.45 0.34 13.57
CA ALA A 227 15.54 1.59 14.32
C ALA A 227 15.13 1.44 15.80
N MET A 228 14.12 0.62 16.09
CA MET A 228 13.76 0.30 17.48
C MET A 228 14.87 -0.48 18.19
N ILE A 229 15.45 -1.49 17.55
CA ILE A 229 16.57 -2.28 18.08
C ILE A 229 17.76 -1.37 18.41
N ASP A 230 18.03 -0.40 17.53
CA ASP A 230 19.13 0.58 17.67
C ASP A 230 18.81 1.69 18.70
N GLY A 231 17.63 1.65 19.34
CA GLY A 231 17.23 2.61 20.38
C GLY A 231 16.79 3.97 19.83
N GLN A 232 16.42 4.07 18.55
CA GLN A 232 16.00 5.33 17.92
C GLN A 232 14.57 5.77 18.31
N GLY A 233 13.78 4.87 18.91
CA GLY A 233 12.43 5.21 19.33
C GLY A 233 11.53 4.00 19.56
N VAL A 234 10.22 4.28 19.59
CA VAL A 234 9.15 3.29 19.79
C VAL A 234 8.27 3.21 18.54
N GLY A 235 7.91 2.00 18.13
CA GLY A 235 7.03 1.71 16.99
C GLY A 235 5.78 0.96 17.40
N LEU A 236 4.71 1.06 16.58
CA LEU A 236 3.52 0.23 16.71
C LEU A 236 3.67 -0.99 15.80
N TYR A 237 3.65 -2.17 16.41
CA TYR A 237 3.88 -3.43 15.70
C TYR A 237 2.93 -4.54 16.15
N ASP A 238 2.76 -5.51 15.26
CA ASP A 238 2.03 -6.75 15.49
C ASP A 238 2.98 -7.89 15.94
N ASP A 239 2.46 -9.09 16.04
CA ASP A 239 3.16 -10.29 16.48
C ASP A 239 4.23 -10.80 15.50
N LEU A 240 4.34 -10.24 14.29
CA LEU A 240 5.39 -10.62 13.33
C LEU A 240 6.80 -10.18 13.75
N ILE A 241 6.97 -9.44 14.85
CA ILE A 241 8.26 -9.19 15.52
C ILE A 241 8.60 -10.24 16.57
N SER A 242 7.91 -11.38 16.58
CA SER A 242 8.12 -12.44 17.60
C SER A 242 9.56 -12.96 17.66
N ALA A 243 10.28 -12.99 16.54
CA ALA A 243 11.69 -13.39 16.51
C ALA A 243 12.56 -12.42 17.32
N GLU A 244 12.38 -11.13 17.17
CA GLU A 244 13.09 -10.08 17.90
C GLU A 244 12.72 -10.04 19.39
N LEU A 245 11.45 -10.30 19.71
CA LEU A 245 10.99 -10.42 21.09
C LEU A 245 11.63 -11.65 21.76
N ASN A 246 11.58 -12.82 21.11
CA ASN A 246 12.13 -14.07 21.63
C ASN A 246 13.65 -14.02 21.79
N SER A 247 14.35 -13.27 20.91
CA SER A 247 15.81 -13.06 21.02
C SER A 247 16.20 -11.99 22.03
N GLY A 248 15.23 -11.28 22.64
CA GLY A 248 15.48 -10.20 23.59
C GLY A 248 16.03 -8.92 22.95
N GLN A 249 15.84 -8.74 21.64
CA GLN A 249 16.20 -7.48 20.95
C GLN A 249 15.13 -6.41 21.10
N LEU A 250 13.86 -6.82 21.14
CA LEU A 250 12.70 -5.95 21.35
C LEU A 250 11.92 -6.36 22.58
N GLU A 251 11.14 -5.42 23.10
CA GLU A 251 10.22 -5.61 24.21
C GLU A 251 8.95 -4.81 24.00
N TRP A 252 7.81 -5.37 24.42
CA TRP A 252 6.54 -4.66 24.45
C TRP A 252 6.54 -3.62 25.58
N LEU A 253 6.11 -2.40 25.30
CA LEU A 253 5.98 -1.34 26.29
C LEU A 253 4.58 -1.23 26.90
N SER A 254 3.58 -1.85 26.28
CA SER A 254 2.20 -1.81 26.74
C SER A 254 1.42 -3.01 26.24
N ASP A 255 0.46 -3.48 27.02
CA ASP A 255 -0.52 -4.49 26.61
C ASP A 255 -1.72 -3.89 25.87
N ILE A 256 -1.83 -2.56 25.83
CA ILE A 256 -2.88 -1.86 25.09
C ILE A 256 -2.62 -2.04 23.61
N SER A 257 -3.52 -2.76 22.93
CA SER A 257 -3.43 -3.05 21.51
C SER A 257 -4.59 -2.45 20.72
N MET A 258 -4.41 -2.33 19.41
CA MET A 258 -5.43 -1.91 18.45
C MET A 258 -5.94 -3.13 17.67
N PRO A 259 -7.00 -3.83 18.12
CA PRO A 259 -7.47 -5.08 17.54
C PRO A 259 -8.16 -4.92 16.19
N GLU A 260 -8.55 -3.70 15.81
CA GLU A 260 -9.21 -3.38 14.54
C GLU A 260 -8.28 -3.48 13.32
N TYR A 261 -6.98 -3.66 13.54
CA TYR A 261 -6.00 -3.80 12.47
C TYR A 261 -5.77 -5.28 12.10
N GLY A 262 -5.54 -5.50 10.81
CA GLY A 262 -5.27 -6.82 10.25
C GLY A 262 -4.55 -6.76 8.91
N TYR A 263 -4.17 -7.91 8.39
CA TYR A 263 -3.76 -8.08 7.00
C TYR A 263 -4.96 -8.52 6.18
N PHE A 264 -5.12 -7.89 5.03
CA PHE A 264 -6.23 -8.11 4.12
C PHE A 264 -5.73 -8.40 2.72
N LEU A 265 -6.40 -9.31 2.03
CA LEU A 265 -6.29 -9.46 0.59
C LEU A 265 -7.13 -8.35 -0.06
N VAL A 266 -6.52 -7.61 -0.97
CA VAL A 266 -7.14 -6.49 -1.68
C VAL A 266 -6.93 -6.68 -3.17
N TYR A 267 -8.01 -6.72 -3.96
CA TYR A 267 -7.94 -6.99 -5.40
C TYR A 267 -9.17 -6.45 -6.15
N PRO A 268 -9.08 -6.18 -7.46
CA PRO A 268 -10.22 -5.78 -8.29
C PRO A 268 -11.32 -6.86 -8.33
N ALA A 269 -12.56 -6.48 -8.57
CA ALA A 269 -13.72 -7.40 -8.54
C ALA A 269 -13.61 -8.58 -9.53
N ASN A 270 -12.90 -8.39 -10.65
CA ASN A 270 -12.70 -9.38 -11.70
C ASN A 270 -11.37 -10.16 -11.58
N ALA A 271 -10.52 -9.84 -10.61
CA ALA A 271 -9.18 -10.43 -10.46
C ALA A 271 -9.21 -11.96 -10.36
N LEU A 272 -10.19 -12.51 -9.64
CA LEU A 272 -10.35 -13.96 -9.45
C LEU A 272 -10.88 -14.70 -10.71
N ASN A 273 -11.09 -14.02 -11.83
CA ASN A 273 -11.27 -14.69 -13.13
C ASN A 273 -9.98 -15.38 -13.58
N ASN A 274 -8.81 -14.91 -13.13
CA ASN A 274 -7.53 -15.60 -13.31
C ASN A 274 -7.45 -16.81 -12.39
N PRO A 275 -7.36 -18.07 -12.92
CA PRO A 275 -7.31 -19.27 -12.11
C PRO A 275 -6.08 -19.35 -11.20
N ALA A 276 -4.93 -18.83 -11.63
CA ALA A 276 -3.71 -18.83 -10.84
C ALA A 276 -3.82 -17.88 -9.64
N LEU A 277 -4.47 -16.73 -9.82
CA LEU A 277 -4.71 -15.80 -8.72
C LEU A 277 -5.72 -16.36 -7.71
N ARG A 278 -6.74 -17.09 -8.20
CA ARG A 278 -7.69 -17.79 -7.33
C ARG A 278 -6.99 -18.88 -6.53
N ALA A 279 -6.13 -19.68 -7.15
CA ALA A 279 -5.36 -20.69 -6.45
C ALA A 279 -4.45 -20.09 -5.36
N PHE A 280 -3.78 -18.96 -5.65
CA PHE A 280 -2.97 -18.25 -4.66
C PHE A 280 -3.84 -17.70 -3.50
N ARG A 281 -4.99 -17.11 -3.81
CA ARG A 281 -5.93 -16.59 -2.82
C ARG A 281 -6.42 -17.70 -1.88
N ASP A 282 -6.83 -18.83 -2.44
CA ASP A 282 -7.38 -19.95 -1.66
C ASP A 282 -6.28 -20.57 -0.77
N TRP A 283 -5.09 -20.78 -1.33
CA TRP A 283 -3.94 -21.28 -0.58
C TRP A 283 -3.52 -20.34 0.58
N ILE A 284 -3.45 -19.02 0.35
CA ILE A 284 -2.95 -18.09 1.39
C ILE A 284 -3.96 -17.94 2.54
N ILE A 285 -5.25 -18.06 2.27
CA ILE A 285 -6.30 -18.09 3.31
C ILE A 285 -6.15 -19.35 4.15
N GLU A 286 -6.02 -20.51 3.52
CA GLU A 286 -5.81 -21.79 4.24
C GLU A 286 -4.52 -21.74 5.07
N ALA A 287 -3.43 -21.20 4.49
CA ALA A 287 -2.17 -21.02 5.21
C ALA A 287 -2.27 -20.07 6.43
N ALA A 288 -3.23 -19.12 6.41
CA ALA A 288 -3.47 -18.22 7.54
C ALA A 288 -4.29 -18.82 8.66
N GLU A 289 -5.09 -19.86 8.38
CA GLU A 289 -5.87 -20.61 9.37
C GLU A 289 -5.01 -21.65 10.12
N MET A 290 -3.88 -22.05 9.53
CA MET A 290 -2.97 -23.00 10.17
C MET A 290 -2.19 -22.30 11.31
N PRO A 291 -2.12 -22.90 12.51
CA PRO A 291 -1.26 -22.39 13.57
C PRO A 291 0.19 -22.40 13.11
N GLY A 292 0.88 -21.26 13.24
CA GLY A 292 2.26 -21.08 12.82
C GLY A 292 3.28 -21.74 13.75
#